data_6a6e3da55e5ce84786849277e180b762
#
_entry.id   6a6e3da55e5ce84786849277e180b762
#
_cell.length_a   1.000
_cell.length_b   1.000
_cell.length_c   1.000
_cell.angle_alpha   90.00
_cell.angle_beta   90.00
_cell.angle_gamma   90.00
#
_symmetry.space_group_name_H-M   'P 1'
#
loop_
_entity.id
_entity.type
_entity.pdbx_description
1 polymer ?
#
loop_
_entity_poly.entity_id
_entity_poly.type
_entity_poly.pdbx_seq_one_letter_code
_entity_poly.pdbx_strand_id
1 'polypeptide(L)'
;MIDERIKRQAKRELARREFFYFCNLMASDFYKPERRYLVELCEALQSFYEDEKAKVLIINEPPRHGKSRTASLFVEWVLGRNPAEKIMTGSYNNILSATFAKNVRNAIQEIKADENITVYSDIFPNVRIKRGDAAMDMWSLDGGYNSYLATSPSGTATGFGCSLLIIDDIIKNAEEAYNETAKEKAWLWFTNTMLSRLEEGGKILIIMTRWASDDLAGRAIEHFGKAAKVITMKALQPDGTMLCDEILSRRSYEEKVRAMGADIASANYQQEPIDLKGQLYSSFKTYERIPTDANGNPLFTAVRNYTDTADTGSDYLCSIVYGVYNGEAYVLDLLYTKDAMEETEPATAAMLYKNDVNVADFESNNGGRGFARQVRRILQDTYKSNKTVINTFAQTKNKAARILSNSTWVMEHIYFPVNWENRWPEYYRAMTRYQREGKNAHDDAPDATTGIAEKMNEGERFSFW
;
A
#
# COMPACT_ATOMS: atom_id res chain seq x y z
N MET A 1 25.32 -15.11 44.96
CA MET A 1 24.23 -14.77 44.02
C MET A 1 24.17 -13.24 43.93
N ILE A 2 24.21 -12.69 42.70
CA ILE A 2 24.04 -11.23 42.52
C ILE A 2 22.60 -10.89 42.88
N ASP A 3 22.42 -9.85 43.73
CA ASP A 3 21.11 -9.37 44.12
C ASP A 3 20.26 -9.00 42.89
N GLU A 4 19.04 -9.48 42.77
CA GLU A 4 18.11 -9.19 41.68
C GLU A 4 17.87 -7.69 41.51
N ARG A 5 17.99 -6.92 42.55
CA ARG A 5 17.92 -5.45 42.53
C ARG A 5 19.09 -4.86 41.72
N ILE A 6 20.30 -5.39 41.93
CA ILE A 6 21.51 -4.96 41.21
C ILE A 6 21.36 -5.30 39.71
N LYS A 7 20.87 -6.50 39.40
CA LYS A 7 20.62 -6.92 38.01
C LYS A 7 19.60 -6.00 37.29
N ARG A 8 18.50 -5.65 37.97
CA ARG A 8 17.49 -4.74 37.41
C ARG A 8 18.09 -3.35 37.15
N GLN A 9 18.88 -2.84 38.12
CA GLN A 9 19.53 -1.53 37.94
C GLN A 9 20.55 -1.53 36.78
N ALA A 10 21.35 -2.60 36.65
CA ALA A 10 22.27 -2.77 35.57
C ALA A 10 21.58 -2.82 34.20
N LYS A 11 20.47 -3.56 34.11
CA LYS A 11 19.64 -3.60 32.85
C LYS A 11 19.10 -2.22 32.50
N ARG A 12 18.60 -1.44 33.46
CA ARG A 12 18.10 -0.07 33.22
C ARG A 12 19.19 0.86 32.76
N GLU A 13 20.39 0.77 33.38
CA GLU A 13 21.53 1.57 32.96
C GLU A 13 22.02 1.20 31.54
N LEU A 14 22.04 -0.09 31.20
CA LEU A 14 22.35 -0.53 29.87
C LEU A 14 21.33 -0.03 28.83
N ALA A 15 20.04 -0.08 29.16
CA ALA A 15 18.97 0.44 28.31
C ALA A 15 19.06 1.95 28.09
N ARG A 16 19.57 2.73 29.06
CA ARG A 16 19.84 4.16 28.84
C ARG A 16 20.92 4.41 27.80
N ARG A 17 21.93 3.57 27.76
CA ARG A 17 23.11 3.75 26.88
C ARG A 17 22.93 3.12 25.50
N GLU A 18 22.30 1.96 25.47
CA GLU A 18 22.23 1.11 24.27
C GLU A 18 20.78 0.95 23.81
N PHE A 19 20.49 1.40 22.63
CA PHE A 19 19.13 1.44 22.09
C PHE A 19 18.50 0.04 21.95
N PHE A 20 19.26 -0.98 21.51
CA PHE A 20 18.73 -2.34 21.45
C PHE A 20 18.26 -2.84 22.82
N TYR A 21 19.04 -2.60 23.87
CA TYR A 21 18.66 -3.03 25.22
C TYR A 21 17.47 -2.23 25.78
N PHE A 22 17.30 -0.98 25.36
CA PHE A 22 16.07 -0.24 25.62
C PHE A 22 14.87 -0.92 24.97
N CYS A 23 14.95 -1.24 23.66
CA CYS A 23 13.90 -1.95 22.94
C CYS A 23 13.60 -3.33 23.56
N ASN A 24 14.63 -4.10 23.92
CA ASN A 24 14.48 -5.41 24.55
C ASN A 24 13.79 -5.29 25.93
N LEU A 25 14.11 -4.26 26.71
CA LEU A 25 13.52 -4.07 28.03
C LEU A 25 12.07 -3.61 27.96
N MET A 26 11.72 -2.76 26.97
CA MET A 26 10.37 -2.23 26.78
C MET A 26 9.44 -3.21 26.03
N ALA A 27 9.99 -4.09 25.19
CA ALA A 27 9.21 -4.97 24.33
C ALA A 27 9.97 -6.30 24.05
N SER A 28 10.24 -7.05 25.11
CA SER A 28 11.05 -8.28 25.10
C SER A 28 10.45 -9.42 24.28
N ASP A 29 9.15 -9.41 24.04
CA ASP A 29 8.44 -10.34 23.15
C ASP A 29 8.87 -10.19 21.68
N PHE A 30 9.21 -8.99 21.28
CA PHE A 30 9.57 -8.66 19.91
C PHE A 30 11.08 -8.47 19.71
N TYR A 31 11.77 -7.69 20.56
CA TYR A 31 13.21 -7.42 20.43
C TYR A 31 14.05 -8.50 21.14
N LYS A 32 14.12 -9.65 20.50
CA LYS A 32 14.93 -10.78 20.97
C LYS A 32 16.34 -10.70 20.37
N PRO A 33 17.42 -11.05 21.14
CA PRO A 33 18.79 -11.07 20.59
C PRO A 33 18.99 -12.03 19.40
N GLU A 34 18.14 -13.06 19.29
CA GLU A 34 18.14 -14.04 18.21
C GLU A 34 17.66 -13.43 16.87
N ARG A 35 16.86 -12.37 16.95
CA ARG A 35 16.41 -11.59 15.77
C ARG A 35 17.48 -10.59 15.36
N ARG A 36 18.55 -11.09 14.75
CA ARG A 36 19.75 -10.32 14.41
C ARG A 36 19.46 -9.04 13.65
N TYR A 37 18.52 -9.06 12.72
CA TYR A 37 18.16 -7.85 11.95
C TYR A 37 17.67 -6.70 12.85
N LEU A 38 16.97 -6.98 13.97
CA LEU A 38 16.56 -5.94 14.94
C LEU A 38 17.73 -5.39 15.74
N VAL A 39 18.71 -6.25 16.07
CA VAL A 39 19.95 -5.80 16.71
C VAL A 39 20.67 -4.83 15.78
N GLU A 40 20.92 -5.24 14.54
CA GLU A 40 21.59 -4.43 13.51
C GLU A 40 20.83 -3.11 13.22
N LEU A 41 19.49 -3.16 13.16
CA LEU A 41 18.66 -1.98 12.96
C LEU A 41 18.80 -0.99 14.12
N CYS A 42 18.75 -1.48 15.37
CA CYS A 42 18.91 -0.65 16.55
C CYS A 42 20.32 -0.05 16.64
N GLU A 43 21.36 -0.81 16.36
CA GLU A 43 22.76 -0.35 16.32
C GLU A 43 22.94 0.74 15.24
N ALA A 44 22.33 0.54 14.07
CA ALA A 44 22.39 1.51 13.00
C ALA A 44 21.70 2.85 13.34
N LEU A 45 20.53 2.78 14.00
CA LEU A 45 19.78 3.95 14.47
C LEU A 45 20.54 4.68 15.59
N GLN A 46 21.11 3.96 16.56
CA GLN A 46 21.93 4.56 17.60
C GLN A 46 23.18 5.23 17.02
N SER A 47 23.92 4.53 16.17
CA SER A 47 25.10 5.06 15.49
C SER A 47 24.77 6.32 14.66
N PHE A 48 23.63 6.29 13.96
CA PHE A 48 23.13 7.47 13.22
C PHE A 48 22.85 8.66 14.14
N TYR A 49 22.26 8.44 15.30
CA TYR A 49 21.96 9.50 16.27
C TYR A 49 23.23 10.08 16.90
N GLU A 50 24.18 9.24 17.26
CA GLU A 50 25.41 9.62 17.97
C GLU A 50 26.48 10.21 17.05
N ASP A 51 26.53 9.85 15.76
CA ASP A 51 27.49 10.42 14.79
C ASP A 51 27.03 11.79 14.29
N GLU A 52 27.68 12.86 14.75
CA GLU A 52 27.38 14.24 14.32
C GLU A 52 27.49 14.47 12.82
N LYS A 53 28.26 13.66 12.09
CA LYS A 53 28.43 13.75 10.63
C LYS A 53 27.31 13.08 9.86
N ALA A 54 26.64 12.09 10.46
CA ALA A 54 25.53 11.39 9.84
C ALA A 54 24.28 12.27 9.86
N LYS A 55 23.84 12.75 8.69
CA LYS A 55 22.68 13.65 8.58
C LYS A 55 21.44 12.97 8.03
N VAL A 56 21.59 11.96 7.18
CA VAL A 56 20.46 11.27 6.54
C VAL A 56 20.63 9.76 6.67
N LEU A 57 19.61 9.11 7.20
CA LEU A 57 19.50 7.65 7.23
C LEU A 57 18.20 7.23 6.54
N ILE A 58 18.31 6.35 5.55
CA ILE A 58 17.17 5.78 4.83
C ILE A 58 17.12 4.28 5.10
N ILE A 59 16.02 3.79 5.66
CA ILE A 59 15.81 2.38 5.98
C ILE A 59 14.65 1.86 5.15
N ASN A 60 14.93 0.85 4.32
CA ASN A 60 13.92 0.13 3.54
C ASN A 60 13.74 -1.25 4.16
N GLU A 61 12.52 -1.55 4.63
CA GLU A 61 12.24 -2.76 5.39
C GLU A 61 10.90 -3.37 4.96
N PRO A 62 10.77 -4.71 4.90
CA PRO A 62 9.52 -5.38 4.54
C PRO A 62 8.37 -5.05 5.50
N PRO A 63 7.12 -5.17 5.06
CA PRO A 63 5.96 -4.99 5.93
C PRO A 63 6.01 -5.94 7.14
N ARG A 64 5.53 -5.45 8.30
CA ARG A 64 5.38 -6.23 9.56
C ARG A 64 6.67 -6.60 10.29
N HIS A 65 7.85 -6.23 9.80
CA HIS A 65 9.11 -6.54 10.46
C HIS A 65 9.49 -5.57 11.60
N GLY A 66 8.65 -4.56 11.87
CA GLY A 66 8.79 -3.73 13.08
C GLY A 66 9.22 -2.30 12.85
N LYS A 67 9.34 -1.82 11.60
CA LYS A 67 9.87 -0.51 11.27
C LYS A 67 9.24 0.65 12.06
N SER A 68 7.94 0.82 12.04
CA SER A 68 7.26 1.92 12.76
C SER A 68 7.34 1.75 14.27
N ARG A 69 7.33 0.49 14.79
CA ARG A 69 7.54 0.22 16.21
C ARG A 69 8.94 0.61 16.65
N THR A 70 9.95 0.25 15.86
CA THR A 70 11.34 0.61 16.13
C THR A 70 11.55 2.12 16.07
N ALA A 71 10.93 2.80 15.11
CA ALA A 71 10.97 4.26 15.02
C ALA A 71 10.32 4.93 16.24
N SER A 72 9.19 4.40 16.76
CA SER A 72 8.55 4.92 17.98
C SER A 72 9.45 4.77 19.20
N LEU A 73 10.01 3.58 19.42
CA LEU A 73 10.95 3.32 20.50
C LEU A 73 12.25 4.15 20.37
N PHE A 74 12.67 4.41 19.14
CA PHE A 74 13.82 5.27 18.88
C PHE A 74 13.56 6.71 19.33
N VAL A 75 12.39 7.25 19.04
CA VAL A 75 11.99 8.57 19.55
C VAL A 75 11.94 8.60 21.08
N GLU A 76 11.36 7.59 21.71
CA GLU A 76 11.31 7.46 23.17
C GLU A 76 12.73 7.48 23.77
N TRP A 77 13.64 6.70 23.20
CA TRP A 77 15.02 6.61 23.66
C TRP A 77 15.79 7.92 23.45
N VAL A 78 15.63 8.56 22.27
CA VAL A 78 16.25 9.86 21.97
C VAL A 78 15.80 10.93 22.94
N LEU A 79 14.48 11.06 23.20
CA LEU A 79 13.93 12.01 24.15
C LEU A 79 14.36 11.71 25.59
N GLY A 80 14.56 10.43 25.93
CA GLY A 80 15.11 10.01 27.22
C GLY A 80 16.55 10.44 27.43
N ARG A 81 17.36 10.35 26.37
CA ARG A 81 18.77 10.75 26.35
C ARG A 81 18.96 12.26 26.32
N ASN A 82 18.14 12.93 25.54
CA ASN A 82 18.18 14.39 25.36
C ASN A 82 16.76 14.97 25.27
N PRO A 83 16.19 15.43 26.40
CA PRO A 83 14.85 16.02 26.42
C PRO A 83 14.71 17.35 25.64
N ALA A 84 15.83 17.95 25.21
CA ALA A 84 15.84 19.18 24.41
C ALA A 84 15.61 18.91 22.90
N GLU A 85 15.63 17.64 22.47
CA GLU A 85 15.36 17.32 21.07
C GLU A 85 13.93 17.69 20.68
N LYS A 86 13.79 18.14 19.44
CA LYS A 86 12.51 18.45 18.82
C LYS A 86 12.26 17.46 17.69
N ILE A 87 11.25 16.64 17.88
CA ILE A 87 10.91 15.55 16.95
C ILE A 87 9.77 15.99 16.04
N MET A 88 9.92 15.78 14.74
CA MET A 88 8.82 15.88 13.79
C MET A 88 8.66 14.56 13.04
N THR A 89 7.45 14.01 13.05
CA THR A 89 7.14 12.79 12.29
C THR A 89 6.13 13.04 11.20
N GLY A 90 6.33 12.42 10.05
CA GLY A 90 5.44 12.47 8.90
C GLY A 90 5.05 11.08 8.43
N SER A 91 3.75 10.87 8.15
CA SER A 91 3.21 9.65 7.54
C SER A 91 2.19 9.99 6.47
N TYR A 92 1.72 9.00 5.71
CA TYR A 92 0.83 9.26 4.55
C TYR A 92 -0.51 9.95 4.93
N ASN A 93 -0.98 9.81 6.16
CA ASN A 93 -2.17 10.53 6.65
C ASN A 93 -2.06 10.94 8.13
N ASN A 94 -2.94 11.88 8.53
CA ASN A 94 -2.96 12.42 9.89
C ASN A 94 -3.30 11.38 10.97
N ILE A 95 -4.12 10.38 10.67
CA ILE A 95 -4.52 9.36 11.66
C ILE A 95 -3.31 8.51 12.06
N LEU A 96 -2.51 8.09 11.07
CA LEU A 96 -1.33 7.27 11.33
C LEU A 96 -0.24 8.07 12.06
N SER A 97 0.03 9.31 11.59
CA SER A 97 1.02 10.17 12.25
C SER A 97 0.62 10.52 13.68
N ALA A 98 -0.65 10.87 13.93
CA ALA A 98 -1.16 11.13 15.28
C ALA A 98 -1.13 9.85 16.16
N THR A 99 -1.35 8.67 15.58
CA THR A 99 -1.25 7.40 16.32
C THR A 99 0.19 7.13 16.75
N PHE A 100 1.16 7.39 15.90
CA PHE A 100 2.57 7.30 16.23
C PHE A 100 2.93 8.23 17.41
N ALA A 101 2.60 9.52 17.32
CA ALA A 101 2.83 10.51 18.36
C ALA A 101 2.16 10.14 19.70
N LYS A 102 0.89 9.69 19.62
CA LYS A 102 0.12 9.20 20.78
C LYS A 102 0.80 8.02 21.46
N ASN A 103 1.32 7.06 20.70
CA ASN A 103 1.98 5.88 21.26
C ASN A 103 3.24 6.28 22.04
N VAL A 104 4.10 7.11 21.46
CA VAL A 104 5.30 7.65 22.15
C VAL A 104 4.90 8.40 23.43
N ARG A 105 3.93 9.31 23.34
CA ARG A 105 3.44 10.07 24.49
C ARG A 105 2.93 9.15 25.60
N ASN A 106 2.11 8.17 25.24
CA ASN A 106 1.52 7.25 26.21
C ASN A 106 2.58 6.38 26.90
N ALA A 107 3.60 5.91 26.15
CA ALA A 107 4.73 5.18 26.73
C ALA A 107 5.49 6.02 27.76
N ILE A 108 5.75 7.31 27.46
CA ILE A 108 6.41 8.23 28.41
C ILE A 108 5.56 8.47 29.66
N GLN A 109 4.23 8.53 29.52
CA GLN A 109 3.29 8.77 30.61
C GLN A 109 2.86 7.51 31.38
N GLU A 110 3.25 6.33 30.92
CA GLU A 110 2.78 5.08 31.51
C GLU A 110 3.09 5.00 33.00
N ILE A 111 2.04 4.76 33.77
CA ILE A 111 2.14 4.57 35.24
C ILE A 111 2.38 3.11 35.52
N LYS A 112 3.37 2.83 36.34
CA LYS A 112 3.73 1.48 36.73
C LYS A 112 2.59 0.83 37.54
N ALA A 113 1.95 -0.17 36.94
CA ALA A 113 0.87 -0.94 37.57
C ALA A 113 1.38 -2.16 38.36
N ASP A 114 2.53 -2.73 37.95
CA ASP A 114 3.16 -3.90 38.57
C ASP A 114 4.67 -3.67 38.68
N GLU A 115 5.25 -4.04 39.84
CA GLU A 115 6.69 -3.87 40.10
C GLU A 115 7.57 -4.72 39.12
N ASN A 116 7.04 -5.79 38.54
CA ASN A 116 7.75 -6.65 37.60
C ASN A 116 7.74 -6.12 36.19
N ILE A 117 6.82 -5.20 35.85
CA ILE A 117 6.76 -4.56 34.52
C ILE A 117 7.68 -3.33 34.55
N THR A 118 8.55 -3.25 33.53
CA THR A 118 9.37 -2.06 33.31
C THR A 118 8.60 -1.06 32.48
N VAL A 119 8.51 0.17 32.99
CA VAL A 119 7.93 1.31 32.25
C VAL A 119 9.01 2.34 31.94
N TYR A 120 8.71 3.27 31.03
CA TYR A 120 9.64 4.29 30.57
C TYR A 120 10.30 5.08 31.71
N SER A 121 9.53 5.48 32.73
CA SER A 121 10.03 6.23 33.91
C SER A 121 11.00 5.43 34.81
N ASP A 122 11.04 4.12 34.69
CA ASP A 122 12.07 3.30 35.36
C ASP A 122 13.45 3.52 34.73
N ILE A 123 13.50 3.86 33.43
CA ILE A 123 14.74 4.07 32.69
C ILE A 123 15.09 5.55 32.67
N PHE A 124 14.13 6.43 32.36
CA PHE A 124 14.30 7.88 32.26
C PHE A 124 13.38 8.63 33.22
N PRO A 125 13.66 8.62 34.56
CA PRO A 125 12.75 9.11 35.58
C PRO A 125 12.49 10.63 35.53
N ASN A 126 13.38 11.38 34.92
CA ASN A 126 13.30 12.85 34.84
C ASN A 126 12.60 13.36 33.58
N VAL A 127 12.18 12.45 32.66
CA VAL A 127 11.51 12.82 31.40
C VAL A 127 10.02 12.59 31.58
N ARG A 128 9.24 13.65 31.42
CA ARG A 128 7.77 13.63 31.63
C ARG A 128 7.10 14.52 30.61
N ILE A 129 5.87 14.17 30.24
CA ILE A 129 5.03 15.03 29.42
C ILE A 129 4.55 16.22 30.24
N LYS A 130 4.65 17.41 29.67
CA LYS A 130 4.21 18.65 30.26
C LYS A 130 2.70 18.64 30.56
N ARG A 131 2.32 18.96 31.79
CA ARG A 131 0.91 18.99 32.17
C ARG A 131 0.14 20.03 31.36
N GLY A 132 -0.97 19.61 30.73
CA GLY A 132 -1.81 20.50 29.92
C GLY A 132 -1.34 20.69 28.47
N ASP A 133 -0.20 20.08 28.08
CA ASP A 133 0.34 20.13 26.72
C ASP A 133 0.56 18.69 26.21
N ALA A 134 -0.54 17.99 25.94
CA ALA A 134 -0.56 16.55 25.67
C ALA A 134 -1.63 16.19 24.61
N ALA A 135 -1.70 16.95 23.50
CA ALA A 135 -2.55 16.61 22.37
C ALA A 135 -2.12 15.29 21.71
N MET A 136 -2.92 14.74 20.80
CA MET A 136 -2.59 13.47 20.13
C MET A 136 -1.37 13.58 19.20
N ASP A 137 -1.29 14.69 18.51
CA ASP A 137 -0.34 14.95 17.40
C ASP A 137 0.75 15.97 17.75
N MET A 138 0.57 16.70 18.89
CA MET A 138 1.48 17.74 19.32
C MET A 138 1.55 17.80 20.84
N TRP A 139 2.76 17.72 21.39
CA TRP A 139 2.98 17.78 22.84
C TRP A 139 4.42 18.18 23.20
N SER A 140 4.63 18.59 24.43
CA SER A 140 5.93 18.97 24.97
C SER A 140 6.31 18.15 26.19
N LEU A 141 7.60 18.03 26.43
CA LEU A 141 8.17 17.54 27.68
C LEU A 141 8.22 18.68 28.72
N ASP A 142 8.28 18.32 29.99
CA ASP A 142 8.53 19.27 31.11
C ASP A 142 9.84 20.02 30.84
N GLY A 143 9.76 21.36 30.93
CA GLY A 143 10.89 22.23 30.62
C GLY A 143 11.18 22.39 29.12
N GLY A 144 10.49 21.66 28.25
CA GLY A 144 10.61 21.75 26.80
C GLY A 144 9.57 22.68 26.17
N TYR A 145 9.82 23.01 24.90
CA TYR A 145 8.89 23.74 24.05
C TYR A 145 8.80 23.05 22.70
N ASN A 146 7.57 22.62 22.31
CA ASN A 146 7.32 21.93 21.04
C ASN A 146 8.22 20.68 20.87
N SER A 147 8.21 19.77 21.86
CA SER A 147 9.08 18.59 21.83
C SER A 147 8.70 17.59 20.74
N TYR A 148 7.42 17.57 20.34
CA TYR A 148 6.94 16.63 19.34
C TYR A 148 5.81 17.23 18.49
N LEU A 149 5.90 17.03 17.16
CA LEU A 149 4.82 17.28 16.20
C LEU A 149 4.69 16.12 15.23
N ALA A 150 3.48 15.60 15.06
CA ALA A 150 3.12 14.66 13.98
C ALA A 150 2.31 15.35 12.89
N THR A 151 2.61 15.06 11.63
CA THR A 151 1.95 15.67 10.46
C THR A 151 1.84 14.70 9.27
N SER A 152 1.21 15.14 8.19
CA SER A 152 1.08 14.42 6.94
C SER A 152 1.03 15.40 5.76
N PRO A 153 1.04 14.93 4.49
CA PRO A 153 0.91 15.80 3.31
C PRO A 153 -0.39 16.62 3.26
N SER A 154 -1.40 16.26 4.03
CA SER A 154 -2.65 17.03 4.20
C SER A 154 -2.70 17.88 5.47
N GLY A 155 -1.69 17.75 6.34
CA GLY A 155 -1.59 18.48 7.61
C GLY A 155 -0.79 19.77 7.49
N THR A 156 -0.71 20.49 8.62
CA THR A 156 0.10 21.70 8.74
C THR A 156 1.33 21.45 9.60
N ALA A 157 2.49 21.98 9.20
CA ALA A 157 3.73 21.95 9.97
C ALA A 157 4.32 23.36 10.16
N THR A 158 3.54 24.41 9.87
CA THR A 158 4.01 25.79 9.94
C THR A 158 4.27 26.22 11.38
N GLY A 159 5.40 26.92 11.61
CA GLY A 159 5.76 27.46 12.93
C GLY A 159 6.51 26.49 13.85
N PHE A 160 6.79 25.27 13.41
CA PHE A 160 7.58 24.27 14.16
C PHE A 160 8.93 24.04 13.50
N GLY A 161 10.00 23.98 14.31
CA GLY A 161 11.32 23.47 13.93
C GLY A 161 11.54 22.09 14.54
N CYS A 162 12.43 21.28 13.94
CA CYS A 162 12.81 19.99 14.49
C CYS A 162 14.32 19.75 14.34
N SER A 163 14.89 19.05 15.34
CA SER A 163 16.27 18.56 15.29
C SER A 163 16.34 17.13 14.73
N LEU A 164 15.23 16.37 14.79
CA LEU A 164 15.10 15.04 14.20
C LEU A 164 13.78 14.96 13.43
N LEU A 165 13.90 14.82 12.10
CA LEU A 165 12.79 14.60 11.18
C LEU A 165 12.68 13.12 10.84
N ILE A 166 11.50 12.53 11.03
CA ILE A 166 11.24 11.12 10.72
C ILE A 166 10.09 11.03 9.72
N ILE A 167 10.30 10.34 8.60
CA ILE A 167 9.26 10.01 7.64
C ILE A 167 9.00 8.51 7.69
N ASP A 168 7.76 8.13 8.07
CA ASP A 168 7.33 6.75 8.20
C ASP A 168 6.20 6.43 7.21
N ASP A 169 6.46 5.50 6.28
CA ASP A 169 5.51 4.97 5.29
C ASP A 169 4.62 6.04 4.63
N ILE A 170 5.22 6.91 3.81
CA ILE A 170 4.50 8.03 3.16
C ILE A 170 3.63 7.59 1.97
N ILE A 171 3.80 6.38 1.45
CA ILE A 171 3.00 5.79 0.37
C ILE A 171 2.16 4.66 0.97
N LYS A 172 0.85 4.71 0.73
CA LYS A 172 -0.11 3.79 1.33
C LYS A 172 -0.19 2.42 0.64
N ASN A 173 -0.14 2.39 -0.68
CA ASN A 173 -0.39 1.22 -1.50
C ASN A 173 0.20 1.35 -2.92
N ALA A 174 0.09 0.27 -3.70
CA ALA A 174 0.55 0.23 -5.08
C ALA A 174 -0.13 1.29 -5.98
N GLU A 175 -1.41 1.60 -5.75
CA GLU A 175 -2.15 2.60 -6.50
C GLU A 175 -1.53 3.99 -6.36
N GLU A 176 -1.15 4.39 -5.14
CA GLU A 176 -0.44 5.66 -4.91
C GLU A 176 0.98 5.63 -5.48
N ALA A 177 1.66 4.48 -5.38
CA ALA A 177 3.01 4.30 -5.87
C ALA A 177 3.14 4.44 -7.40
N TYR A 178 2.09 4.05 -8.13
CA TYR A 178 2.04 4.18 -9.58
C TYR A 178 1.36 5.49 -10.04
N ASN A 179 0.91 6.32 -9.12
CA ASN A 179 0.31 7.62 -9.42
C ASN A 179 1.38 8.72 -9.35
N GLU A 180 1.80 9.22 -10.52
CA GLU A 180 2.82 10.28 -10.62
C GLU A 180 2.46 11.54 -9.81
N THR A 181 1.18 11.95 -9.83
CA THR A 181 0.71 13.11 -9.07
C THR A 181 0.83 12.87 -7.56
N ALA A 182 0.55 11.66 -7.08
CA ALA A 182 0.67 11.33 -5.66
C ALA A 182 2.15 11.30 -5.22
N LYS A 183 3.04 10.71 -6.03
CA LYS A 183 4.49 10.69 -5.79
C LYS A 183 5.07 12.10 -5.77
N GLU A 184 4.70 12.93 -6.75
CA GLU A 184 5.15 14.32 -6.83
C GLU A 184 4.65 15.13 -5.64
N LYS A 185 3.40 14.98 -5.24
CA LYS A 185 2.84 15.62 -4.03
C LYS A 185 3.60 15.24 -2.77
N ALA A 186 3.92 13.96 -2.60
CA ALA A 186 4.70 13.48 -1.46
C ALA A 186 6.12 14.06 -1.46
N TRP A 187 6.76 14.12 -2.62
CA TRP A 187 8.09 14.69 -2.79
C TRP A 187 8.12 16.19 -2.51
N LEU A 188 7.19 16.97 -3.07
CA LEU A 188 7.10 18.43 -2.85
C LEU A 188 6.77 18.74 -1.38
N TRP A 189 5.90 17.94 -0.74
CA TRP A 189 5.65 18.10 0.68
C TRP A 189 6.92 17.84 1.50
N PHE A 190 7.67 16.78 1.21
CA PHE A 190 8.92 16.50 1.88
C PHE A 190 9.93 17.64 1.70
N THR A 191 10.18 18.06 0.45
CA THR A 191 11.21 19.08 0.15
C THR A 191 10.83 20.49 0.59
N ASN A 192 9.59 20.91 0.32
CA ASN A 192 9.17 22.29 0.54
C ASN A 192 8.63 22.53 1.95
N THR A 193 8.04 21.50 2.58
CA THR A 193 7.46 21.65 3.92
C THR A 193 8.36 21.05 4.98
N MET A 194 8.71 19.77 4.88
CA MET A 194 9.38 19.06 5.96
C MET A 194 10.85 19.48 6.09
N LEU A 195 11.60 19.53 5.00
CA LEU A 195 13.01 19.97 5.06
C LEU A 195 13.16 21.41 5.54
N SER A 196 12.20 22.29 5.24
CA SER A 196 12.24 23.68 5.71
C SER A 196 12.03 23.81 7.24
N ARG A 197 11.65 22.73 7.92
CA ARG A 197 11.47 22.67 9.38
C ARG A 197 12.69 22.12 10.11
N LEU A 198 13.63 21.54 9.37
CA LEU A 198 14.84 20.98 9.97
C LEU A 198 15.76 22.12 10.43
N GLU A 199 16.10 22.10 11.71
CA GLU A 199 17.03 23.07 12.32
C GLU A 199 18.48 22.78 11.87
N GLU A 200 19.37 23.75 12.01
CA GLU A 200 20.78 23.57 11.65
C GLU A 200 21.39 22.39 12.44
N GLY A 201 22.08 21.51 11.74
CA GLY A 201 22.65 20.31 12.34
C GLY A 201 21.67 19.15 12.51
N GLY A 202 20.39 19.37 12.26
CA GLY A 202 19.34 18.35 12.40
C GLY A 202 19.54 17.13 11.52
N LYS A 203 18.81 16.06 11.83
CA LYS A 203 18.93 14.74 11.22
C LYS A 203 17.62 14.30 10.57
N ILE A 204 17.73 13.51 9.49
CA ILE A 204 16.61 12.99 8.73
C ILE A 204 16.65 11.47 8.78
N LEU A 205 15.59 10.85 9.24
CA LEU A 205 15.33 9.42 9.16
C LEU A 205 14.15 9.18 8.23
N ILE A 206 14.36 8.46 7.13
CA ILE A 206 13.29 7.96 6.28
C ILE A 206 13.22 6.45 6.50
N ILE A 207 12.06 5.96 6.95
CA ILE A 207 11.85 4.53 7.19
C ILE A 207 10.56 4.12 6.47
N MET A 208 10.66 3.24 5.47
CA MET A 208 9.51 2.86 4.67
C MET A 208 9.70 1.51 3.96
N THR A 209 8.60 0.98 3.48
CA THR A 209 8.60 -0.09 2.49
C THR A 209 8.73 0.53 1.09
N ARG A 210 9.53 -0.08 0.21
CA ARG A 210 9.64 0.36 -1.19
C ARG A 210 8.40 -0.05 -1.98
N TRP A 211 8.04 0.79 -2.95
CA TRP A 211 6.90 0.57 -3.84
C TRP A 211 7.24 0.80 -5.31
N ALA A 212 8.03 1.82 -5.60
CA ALA A 212 8.48 2.21 -6.93
C ALA A 212 9.93 2.69 -6.87
N SER A 213 10.66 2.69 -7.99
CA SER A 213 12.04 3.18 -8.02
C SER A 213 12.15 4.66 -7.65
N ASP A 214 11.16 5.45 -8.05
CA ASP A 214 11.01 6.88 -7.83
C ASP A 214 10.04 7.23 -6.70
N ASP A 215 9.76 6.30 -5.78
CA ASP A 215 9.07 6.60 -4.52
C ASP A 215 9.90 7.58 -3.65
N LEU A 216 9.35 8.04 -2.53
CA LEU A 216 10.04 9.02 -1.69
C LEU A 216 11.46 8.56 -1.30
N ALA A 217 11.65 7.29 -0.93
CA ALA A 217 12.98 6.77 -0.58
C ALA A 217 13.90 6.76 -1.80
N GLY A 218 13.43 6.36 -2.97
CA GLY A 218 14.21 6.39 -4.21
C GLY A 218 14.67 7.79 -4.58
N ARG A 219 13.76 8.77 -4.59
CA ARG A 219 14.09 10.18 -4.84
C ARG A 219 15.02 10.75 -3.77
N ALA A 220 14.86 10.39 -2.50
CA ALA A 220 15.73 10.82 -1.42
C ALA A 220 17.14 10.23 -1.55
N ILE A 221 17.28 8.97 -1.95
CA ILE A 221 18.58 8.34 -2.24
C ILE A 221 19.30 9.10 -3.34
N GLU A 222 18.60 9.45 -4.41
CA GLU A 222 19.17 10.24 -5.52
C GLU A 222 19.53 11.66 -5.06
N HIS A 223 18.62 12.35 -4.36
CA HIS A 223 18.79 13.73 -3.91
C HIS A 223 19.97 13.91 -2.93
N PHE A 224 20.08 13.05 -1.93
CA PHE A 224 21.13 13.14 -0.91
C PHE A 224 22.43 12.44 -1.33
N GLY A 225 22.37 11.52 -2.28
CA GLY A 225 23.52 10.79 -2.80
C GLY A 225 24.40 10.20 -1.67
N LYS A 226 25.68 10.54 -1.67
CA LYS A 226 26.67 10.05 -0.68
C LYS A 226 26.45 10.56 0.75
N ALA A 227 25.63 11.58 0.96
CA ALA A 227 25.30 12.10 2.28
C ALA A 227 24.28 11.21 3.01
N ALA A 228 23.53 10.35 2.29
CA ALA A 228 22.60 9.40 2.85
C ALA A 228 23.26 8.04 3.11
N LYS A 229 23.12 7.54 4.33
CA LYS A 229 23.32 6.10 4.61
C LYS A 229 22.04 5.35 4.29
N VAL A 230 22.13 4.31 3.48
CA VAL A 230 20.96 3.49 3.09
C VAL A 230 21.13 2.10 3.66
N ILE A 231 20.06 1.61 4.32
CA ILE A 231 19.95 0.24 4.82
C ILE A 231 18.76 -0.40 4.13
N THR A 232 18.97 -1.55 3.52
CA THR A 232 17.95 -2.30 2.81
C THR A 232 17.85 -3.71 3.39
N MET A 233 16.70 -4.04 3.96
CA MET A 233 16.42 -5.36 4.52
C MET A 233 15.47 -6.11 3.60
N LYS A 234 15.88 -7.25 3.09
CA LYS A 234 15.07 -8.12 2.22
C LYS A 234 14.36 -9.17 3.07
N ALA A 235 13.10 -9.51 2.73
CA ALA A 235 12.40 -10.59 3.42
C ALA A 235 13.01 -11.95 3.16
N LEU A 236 13.38 -12.22 1.92
CA LEU A 236 14.11 -13.43 1.51
C LEU A 236 15.58 -13.07 1.32
N GLN A 237 16.44 -13.75 2.06
CA GLN A 237 17.88 -13.54 2.05
C GLN A 237 18.54 -14.25 0.84
N PRO A 238 19.76 -13.85 0.43
CA PRO A 238 20.48 -14.48 -0.68
C PRO A 238 20.78 -15.98 -0.47
N ASP A 239 20.88 -16.43 0.78
CA ASP A 239 21.09 -17.84 1.14
C ASP A 239 19.79 -18.67 1.16
N GLY A 240 18.67 -18.06 0.83
CA GLY A 240 17.34 -18.69 0.81
C GLY A 240 16.64 -18.73 2.16
N THR A 241 17.22 -18.18 3.23
CA THR A 241 16.54 -18.05 4.53
C THR A 241 15.61 -16.83 4.53
N MET A 242 14.68 -16.79 5.49
CA MET A 242 13.85 -15.62 5.71
C MET A 242 14.55 -14.65 6.67
N LEU A 243 14.32 -13.34 6.53
CA LEU A 243 14.81 -12.32 7.46
C LEU A 243 14.39 -12.62 8.90
N CYS A 244 13.16 -13.04 9.09
CA CYS A 244 12.64 -13.57 10.34
C CYS A 244 11.47 -14.52 10.06
N ASP A 245 11.74 -15.82 10.13
CA ASP A 245 10.75 -16.86 9.81
C ASP A 245 9.54 -16.85 10.77
N GLU A 246 9.75 -16.43 12.03
CA GLU A 246 8.65 -16.26 13.02
C GLU A 246 7.65 -15.15 12.59
N ILE A 247 8.09 -14.14 11.84
CA ILE A 247 7.24 -13.03 11.39
C ILE A 247 6.65 -13.32 10.02
N LEU A 248 7.47 -13.86 9.12
CA LEU A 248 7.07 -14.19 7.76
C LEU A 248 7.76 -15.48 7.34
N SER A 249 7.02 -16.60 7.42
CA SER A 249 7.53 -17.88 6.96
C SER A 249 7.70 -17.91 5.44
N ARG A 250 8.57 -18.77 4.94
CA ARG A 250 8.79 -18.98 3.51
C ARG A 250 7.48 -19.25 2.76
N ARG A 251 6.63 -20.12 3.31
CA ARG A 251 5.32 -20.45 2.73
C ARG A 251 4.43 -19.22 2.61
N SER A 252 4.27 -18.45 3.71
CA SER A 252 3.46 -17.23 3.70
C SER A 252 4.01 -16.16 2.76
N TYR A 253 5.33 -16.07 2.62
CA TYR A 253 5.97 -15.19 1.63
C TYR A 253 5.57 -15.59 0.20
N GLU A 254 5.68 -16.88 -0.15
CA GLU A 254 5.33 -17.38 -1.48
C GLU A 254 3.83 -17.23 -1.81
N GLU A 255 2.95 -17.42 -0.81
CA GLU A 255 1.51 -17.14 -0.95
C GLU A 255 1.24 -15.66 -1.25
N LYS A 256 1.94 -14.75 -0.55
CA LYS A 256 1.83 -13.29 -0.78
C LYS A 256 2.38 -12.88 -2.15
N VAL A 257 3.52 -13.43 -2.58
CA VAL A 257 4.08 -13.19 -3.91
C VAL A 257 3.07 -13.57 -5.01
N ARG A 258 2.44 -14.74 -4.87
CA ARG A 258 1.39 -15.18 -5.82
C ARG A 258 0.18 -14.26 -5.82
N ALA A 259 -0.25 -13.78 -4.65
CA ALA A 259 -1.44 -12.94 -4.54
C ALA A 259 -1.25 -11.51 -5.09
N MET A 260 -0.08 -10.91 -4.90
CA MET A 260 0.17 -9.51 -5.28
C MET A 260 0.96 -9.33 -6.59
N GLY A 261 1.53 -10.42 -7.11
CA GLY A 261 2.40 -10.42 -8.27
C GLY A 261 3.88 -10.15 -7.97
N ALA A 262 4.74 -10.63 -8.85
CA ALA A 262 6.19 -10.62 -8.66
C ALA A 262 6.75 -9.19 -8.52
N ASP A 263 6.20 -8.24 -9.27
CA ASP A 263 6.68 -6.85 -9.29
C ASP A 263 6.45 -6.13 -7.95
N ILE A 264 5.22 -6.20 -7.43
CA ILE A 264 4.86 -5.60 -6.14
C ILE A 264 5.60 -6.32 -5.02
N ALA A 265 5.71 -7.64 -5.10
CA ALA A 265 6.45 -8.44 -4.11
C ALA A 265 7.95 -8.11 -4.12
N SER A 266 8.58 -7.91 -5.28
CA SER A 266 9.97 -7.46 -5.40
C SER A 266 10.16 -6.09 -4.73
N ALA A 267 9.28 -5.14 -5.00
CA ALA A 267 9.34 -3.83 -4.35
C ALA A 267 9.16 -3.94 -2.84
N ASN A 268 8.07 -4.56 -2.37
CA ASN A 268 7.67 -4.52 -0.96
C ASN A 268 8.48 -5.45 -0.06
N TYR A 269 8.76 -6.67 -0.53
CA TYR A 269 9.42 -7.68 0.31
C TYR A 269 10.92 -7.77 0.05
N GLN A 270 11.38 -7.50 -1.19
CA GLN A 270 12.80 -7.46 -1.49
C GLN A 270 13.40 -6.05 -1.48
N GLN A 271 12.55 -5.02 -1.36
CA GLN A 271 12.95 -3.61 -1.44
C GLN A 271 13.63 -3.25 -2.76
N GLU A 272 13.35 -4.02 -3.80
CA GLU A 272 13.87 -3.88 -5.17
C GLU A 272 12.72 -3.56 -6.12
N PRO A 273 12.26 -2.30 -6.18
CA PRO A 273 11.28 -1.90 -7.18
C PRO A 273 11.87 -2.02 -8.57
N ILE A 274 11.09 -2.60 -9.47
CA ILE A 274 11.50 -2.87 -10.86
C ILE A 274 10.85 -1.81 -11.75
N ASP A 275 11.66 -1.05 -12.48
CA ASP A 275 11.18 -0.16 -13.55
C ASP A 275 10.89 -1.01 -14.79
N LEU A 276 9.64 -1.31 -14.98
CA LEU A 276 9.21 -2.12 -16.09
C LEU A 276 8.87 -1.23 -17.29
N LYS A 277 9.82 -1.10 -18.21
CA LYS A 277 9.59 -0.45 -19.52
C LYS A 277 8.96 -1.43 -20.49
N GLY A 278 8.04 -0.95 -21.34
CA GLY A 278 7.43 -1.74 -22.39
C GLY A 278 5.97 -2.09 -22.17
N GLN A 279 5.50 -3.15 -22.84
CA GLN A 279 4.11 -3.61 -22.77
C GLN A 279 3.74 -4.05 -21.34
N LEU A 280 2.55 -3.63 -20.89
CA LEU A 280 2.08 -3.95 -19.54
C LEU A 280 1.78 -5.45 -19.40
N TYR A 281 1.10 -6.02 -20.37
CA TYR A 281 0.68 -7.42 -20.36
C TYR A 281 1.65 -8.26 -21.18
N SER A 282 2.42 -9.11 -20.52
CA SER A 282 3.41 -10.00 -21.16
C SER A 282 2.77 -11.24 -21.78
N SER A 283 1.63 -11.67 -21.25
CA SER A 283 0.89 -12.85 -21.70
C SER A 283 -0.56 -12.78 -21.24
N PHE A 284 -1.42 -13.58 -21.88
CA PHE A 284 -2.81 -13.78 -21.45
C PHE A 284 -3.11 -15.27 -21.41
N LYS A 285 -3.85 -15.71 -20.41
CA LYS A 285 -4.37 -17.08 -20.37
C LYS A 285 -5.48 -17.22 -21.37
N THR A 286 -5.54 -18.39 -22.02
CA THR A 286 -6.57 -18.70 -23.00
C THR A 286 -7.23 -20.04 -22.71
N TYR A 287 -8.44 -20.23 -23.24
CA TYR A 287 -9.18 -21.47 -23.17
C TYR A 287 -9.73 -21.87 -24.54
N GLU A 288 -9.71 -23.16 -24.85
CA GLU A 288 -10.38 -23.73 -26.03
C GLU A 288 -11.85 -24.03 -25.75
N ARG A 289 -12.13 -24.50 -24.53
CA ARG A 289 -13.48 -24.83 -24.05
C ARG A 289 -13.67 -24.32 -22.64
N ILE A 290 -14.86 -23.82 -22.36
CA ILE A 290 -15.25 -23.43 -21.00
C ILE A 290 -15.31 -24.65 -20.08
N PRO A 291 -15.14 -24.49 -18.75
CA PRO A 291 -15.35 -25.56 -17.78
C PRO A 291 -16.78 -26.09 -17.84
N THR A 292 -16.94 -27.41 -18.05
CA THR A 292 -18.25 -28.09 -18.13
C THR A 292 -18.28 -29.34 -17.27
N ASP A 293 -19.48 -29.73 -16.83
CA ASP A 293 -19.71 -31.02 -16.20
C ASP A 293 -19.71 -32.19 -17.21
N ALA A 294 -19.92 -33.41 -16.75
CA ALA A 294 -19.97 -34.60 -17.60
C ALA A 294 -21.11 -34.57 -18.64
N ASN A 295 -22.12 -33.73 -18.43
CA ASN A 295 -23.29 -33.56 -19.32
C ASN A 295 -23.07 -32.36 -20.30
N GLY A 296 -21.95 -31.65 -20.21
CA GLY A 296 -21.66 -30.49 -21.03
C GLY A 296 -22.22 -29.15 -20.51
N ASN A 297 -22.79 -29.12 -19.31
CA ASN A 297 -23.28 -27.87 -18.71
C ASN A 297 -22.13 -27.03 -18.16
N PRO A 298 -22.14 -25.70 -18.35
CA PRO A 298 -21.12 -24.82 -17.77
C PRO A 298 -21.07 -24.92 -16.24
N LEU A 299 -19.86 -24.99 -15.69
CA LEU A 299 -19.62 -25.07 -14.25
C LEU A 299 -19.47 -23.67 -13.58
N PHE A 300 -19.91 -22.61 -14.25
CA PHE A 300 -19.83 -21.27 -13.70
C PHE A 300 -20.76 -21.11 -12.49
N THR A 301 -20.21 -20.58 -11.40
CA THR A 301 -20.98 -20.19 -10.20
C THR A 301 -21.87 -18.99 -10.47
N ALA A 302 -21.45 -18.11 -11.37
CA ALA A 302 -22.21 -16.97 -11.88
C ALA A 302 -21.70 -16.54 -13.24
N VAL A 303 -22.60 -15.98 -14.07
CA VAL A 303 -22.22 -15.21 -15.27
C VAL A 303 -22.40 -13.73 -14.94
N ARG A 304 -21.34 -12.96 -15.07
CA ARG A 304 -21.28 -11.53 -14.70
C ARG A 304 -20.93 -10.66 -15.88
N ASN A 305 -21.20 -9.38 -15.74
CA ASN A 305 -20.78 -8.38 -16.72
C ASN A 305 -20.15 -7.19 -15.99
N TYR A 306 -19.14 -6.60 -16.63
CA TYR A 306 -18.58 -5.31 -16.25
C TYR A 306 -18.66 -4.38 -17.45
N THR A 307 -19.18 -3.16 -17.27
CA THR A 307 -19.32 -2.17 -18.33
C THR A 307 -18.74 -0.82 -17.91
N ASP A 308 -17.72 -0.38 -18.64
CA ASP A 308 -17.26 1.01 -18.68
C ASP A 308 -17.95 1.72 -19.83
N THR A 309 -18.70 2.78 -19.50
CA THR A 309 -19.54 3.50 -20.48
C THR A 309 -18.80 4.72 -21.03
N ALA A 310 -18.74 4.86 -22.35
CA ALA A 310 -18.32 6.10 -23.01
C ALA A 310 -19.51 7.06 -23.10
N ASP A 311 -19.27 8.36 -22.78
CA ASP A 311 -20.34 9.36 -22.84
C ASP A 311 -20.46 10.00 -24.23
N THR A 312 -19.38 10.52 -24.77
CA THR A 312 -19.32 11.12 -26.12
C THR A 312 -17.85 11.29 -26.55
N GLY A 313 -17.53 11.13 -27.83
CA GLY A 313 -16.24 11.53 -28.41
C GLY A 313 -15.31 10.39 -28.77
N SER A 314 -14.07 10.39 -28.27
CA SER A 314 -12.99 9.47 -28.66
C SER A 314 -12.97 8.15 -27.91
N ASP A 315 -13.72 8.03 -26.82
CA ASP A 315 -13.64 6.90 -25.89
C ASP A 315 -14.49 5.72 -26.35
N TYR A 316 -14.04 4.51 -26.00
CA TYR A 316 -14.76 3.29 -26.31
C TYR A 316 -15.68 2.89 -25.16
N LEU A 317 -16.92 2.49 -25.50
CA LEU A 317 -17.69 1.64 -24.60
C LEU A 317 -16.99 0.28 -24.54
N CYS A 318 -16.76 -0.21 -23.33
CA CYS A 318 -16.23 -1.55 -23.09
C CYS A 318 -17.14 -2.33 -22.15
N SER A 319 -17.87 -3.31 -22.67
CA SER A 319 -18.76 -4.17 -21.90
C SER A 319 -18.33 -5.63 -22.04
N ILE A 320 -17.97 -6.29 -20.94
CA ILE A 320 -17.37 -7.62 -20.91
C ILE A 320 -18.25 -8.56 -20.13
N VAL A 321 -18.69 -9.66 -20.76
CA VAL A 321 -19.39 -10.77 -20.09
C VAL A 321 -18.39 -11.87 -19.74
N TYR A 322 -18.41 -12.33 -18.49
CA TYR A 322 -17.50 -13.37 -18.01
C TYR A 322 -18.20 -14.36 -17.07
N GLY A 323 -17.80 -15.63 -17.18
CA GLY A 323 -18.20 -16.69 -16.28
C GLY A 323 -17.21 -16.83 -15.11
N VAL A 324 -17.70 -17.02 -13.90
CA VAL A 324 -16.86 -17.22 -12.70
C VAL A 324 -16.75 -18.70 -12.37
N TYR A 325 -15.53 -19.23 -12.28
CA TYR A 325 -15.25 -20.61 -11.91
C TYR A 325 -13.96 -20.72 -11.12
N ASN A 326 -13.98 -21.26 -9.92
CA ASN A 326 -12.83 -21.45 -9.01
C ASN A 326 -11.97 -20.20 -8.78
N GLY A 327 -12.59 -19.01 -8.63
CA GLY A 327 -11.87 -17.75 -8.45
C GLY A 327 -11.31 -17.15 -9.76
N GLU A 328 -11.52 -17.80 -10.90
CA GLU A 328 -11.07 -17.38 -12.23
C GLU A 328 -12.22 -16.76 -13.04
N ALA A 329 -11.91 -15.84 -13.94
CA ALA A 329 -12.87 -15.21 -14.85
C ALA A 329 -12.65 -15.69 -16.29
N TYR A 330 -13.68 -16.22 -16.92
CA TYR A 330 -13.67 -16.68 -18.32
C TYR A 330 -14.46 -15.71 -19.18
N VAL A 331 -13.80 -14.95 -20.06
CA VAL A 331 -14.45 -13.99 -20.96
C VAL A 331 -15.27 -14.73 -22.00
N LEU A 332 -16.58 -14.54 -21.98
CA LEU A 332 -17.55 -15.24 -22.85
C LEU A 332 -17.97 -14.40 -24.04
N ASP A 333 -18.25 -13.12 -23.82
CA ASP A 333 -18.67 -12.16 -24.84
C ASP A 333 -18.20 -10.76 -24.50
N LEU A 334 -18.09 -9.90 -25.52
CA LEU A 334 -17.52 -8.57 -25.35
C LEU A 334 -18.06 -7.62 -26.42
N LEU A 335 -18.41 -6.40 -26.00
CA LEU A 335 -18.70 -5.27 -26.85
C LEU A 335 -17.67 -4.17 -26.60
N TYR A 336 -16.89 -3.84 -27.64
CA TYR A 336 -15.88 -2.79 -27.60
C TYR A 336 -16.04 -1.94 -28.86
N THR A 337 -16.65 -0.75 -28.71
CA THR A 337 -17.04 0.08 -29.86
C THR A 337 -17.12 1.56 -29.48
N LYS A 338 -17.05 2.43 -30.51
CA LYS A 338 -17.28 3.88 -30.42
C LYS A 338 -18.67 4.30 -30.89
N ASP A 339 -19.55 3.35 -31.13
CA ASP A 339 -20.91 3.64 -31.57
C ASP A 339 -21.69 4.46 -30.52
N ALA A 340 -22.67 5.19 -30.97
CA ALA A 340 -23.50 6.02 -30.13
C ALA A 340 -24.33 5.20 -29.11
N MET A 341 -24.80 5.85 -28.05
CA MET A 341 -25.57 5.17 -26.99
C MET A 341 -26.84 4.51 -27.51
N GLU A 342 -27.47 5.09 -28.53
CA GLU A 342 -28.67 4.55 -29.19
C GLU A 342 -28.46 3.17 -29.80
N GLU A 343 -27.22 2.85 -30.19
CA GLU A 343 -26.83 1.56 -30.72
C GLU A 343 -26.23 0.64 -29.64
N THR A 344 -25.45 1.19 -28.72
CA THR A 344 -24.75 0.41 -27.71
C THR A 344 -25.66 -0.05 -26.56
N GLU A 345 -26.68 0.70 -26.20
CA GLU A 345 -27.69 0.31 -25.19
C GLU A 345 -28.45 -0.97 -25.60
N PRO A 346 -29.06 -1.06 -26.81
CA PRO A 346 -29.70 -2.29 -27.23
C PRO A 346 -28.71 -3.44 -27.48
N ALA A 347 -27.49 -3.16 -27.97
CA ALA A 347 -26.47 -4.18 -28.16
C ALA A 347 -26.00 -4.78 -26.82
N THR A 348 -25.80 -3.94 -25.80
CA THR A 348 -25.46 -4.40 -24.45
C THR A 348 -26.61 -5.24 -23.87
N ALA A 349 -27.85 -4.79 -23.96
CA ALA A 349 -29.01 -5.55 -23.47
C ALA A 349 -29.13 -6.91 -24.15
N ALA A 350 -28.92 -6.97 -25.47
CA ALA A 350 -28.91 -8.21 -26.24
C ALA A 350 -27.81 -9.18 -25.77
N MET A 351 -26.61 -8.66 -25.54
CA MET A 351 -25.46 -9.44 -25.05
C MET A 351 -25.71 -9.99 -23.66
N LEU A 352 -26.25 -9.18 -22.72
CA LEU A 352 -26.62 -9.62 -21.37
C LEU A 352 -27.67 -10.73 -21.39
N TYR A 353 -28.72 -10.57 -22.20
CA TYR A 353 -29.79 -11.56 -22.35
C TYR A 353 -29.28 -12.88 -22.98
N LYS A 354 -28.55 -12.79 -24.10
CA LYS A 354 -27.97 -13.95 -24.82
C LYS A 354 -27.07 -14.81 -23.93
N ASN A 355 -26.27 -14.19 -23.07
CA ASN A 355 -25.32 -14.87 -22.20
C ASN A 355 -25.88 -15.20 -20.83
N ASP A 356 -27.16 -14.99 -20.60
CA ASP A 356 -27.86 -15.36 -19.38
C ASP A 356 -27.24 -14.73 -18.10
N VAL A 357 -26.82 -13.47 -18.20
CA VAL A 357 -26.05 -12.75 -17.16
C VAL A 357 -26.86 -12.62 -15.88
N ASN A 358 -26.23 -12.99 -14.74
CA ASN A 358 -26.85 -12.89 -13.42
C ASN A 358 -26.70 -11.47 -12.84
N VAL A 359 -25.48 -10.91 -12.91
CA VAL A 359 -25.15 -9.59 -12.35
C VAL A 359 -24.36 -8.78 -13.36
N ALA A 360 -24.78 -7.54 -13.60
CA ALA A 360 -24.12 -6.58 -14.44
C ALA A 360 -23.75 -5.33 -13.64
N ASP A 361 -22.47 -5.00 -13.60
CA ASP A 361 -21.90 -3.86 -12.89
C ASP A 361 -21.51 -2.77 -13.91
N PHE A 362 -22.16 -1.61 -13.83
CA PHE A 362 -21.95 -0.46 -14.72
C PHE A 362 -21.25 0.68 -14.00
N GLU A 363 -20.20 1.22 -14.60
CA GLU A 363 -19.64 2.47 -14.14
C GLU A 363 -20.66 3.61 -14.34
N SER A 364 -20.90 4.39 -13.31
CA SER A 364 -21.92 5.44 -13.32
C SER A 364 -21.40 6.82 -13.70
N ASN A 365 -20.10 6.92 -13.97
CA ASN A 365 -19.44 8.13 -14.42
C ASN A 365 -19.96 8.48 -15.84
N ASN A 366 -19.89 9.74 -16.21
CA ASN A 366 -20.13 10.19 -17.59
C ASN A 366 -21.42 9.62 -18.25
N GLY A 367 -22.58 9.78 -17.59
CA GLY A 367 -23.85 9.29 -18.19
C GLY A 367 -24.21 7.83 -17.93
N GLY A 368 -23.30 7.00 -17.36
CA GLY A 368 -23.48 5.57 -17.19
C GLY A 368 -24.72 5.16 -16.37
N ARG A 369 -25.24 6.00 -15.46
CA ARG A 369 -26.53 5.74 -14.78
C ARG A 369 -27.72 5.78 -15.76
N GLY A 370 -27.68 6.65 -16.75
CA GLY A 370 -28.67 6.73 -17.82
C GLY A 370 -28.65 5.47 -18.66
N PHE A 371 -27.46 5.10 -19.14
CA PHE A 371 -27.18 3.91 -19.91
C PHE A 371 -27.68 2.63 -19.19
N ALA A 372 -27.29 2.41 -17.94
CA ALA A 372 -27.73 1.25 -17.16
C ALA A 372 -29.25 1.17 -16.99
N ARG A 373 -29.91 2.32 -16.83
CA ARG A 373 -31.38 2.41 -16.74
C ARG A 373 -32.04 2.01 -18.05
N GLN A 374 -31.51 2.46 -19.18
CA GLN A 374 -32.04 2.13 -20.49
C GLN A 374 -31.81 0.67 -20.86
N VAL A 375 -30.63 0.13 -20.59
CA VAL A 375 -30.34 -1.32 -20.74
C VAL A 375 -31.34 -2.15 -19.93
N ARG A 376 -31.61 -1.78 -18.66
CA ARG A 376 -32.62 -2.45 -17.83
C ARG A 376 -34.00 -2.41 -18.45
N ARG A 377 -34.41 -1.25 -18.97
CA ARG A 377 -35.70 -1.08 -19.63
C ARG A 377 -35.82 -1.96 -20.87
N ILE A 378 -34.76 -2.03 -21.71
CA ILE A 378 -34.75 -2.89 -22.88
C ILE A 378 -34.85 -4.38 -22.51
N LEU A 379 -34.14 -4.82 -21.46
CA LEU A 379 -34.24 -6.18 -20.94
C LEU A 379 -35.67 -6.52 -20.53
N GLN A 380 -36.37 -5.59 -19.85
CA GLN A 380 -37.74 -5.78 -19.40
C GLN A 380 -38.75 -5.69 -20.55
N ASP A 381 -38.65 -4.68 -21.39
CA ASP A 381 -39.68 -4.37 -22.40
C ASP A 381 -39.54 -5.23 -23.64
N THR A 382 -38.30 -5.49 -24.10
CA THR A 382 -38.04 -6.25 -25.33
C THR A 382 -37.85 -7.75 -25.05
N TYR A 383 -37.01 -8.07 -24.07
CA TYR A 383 -36.67 -9.47 -23.77
C TYR A 383 -37.54 -10.11 -22.67
N LYS A 384 -38.44 -9.33 -22.04
CA LYS A 384 -39.31 -9.78 -20.93
C LYS A 384 -38.53 -10.46 -19.81
N SER A 385 -37.28 -10.02 -19.59
CA SER A 385 -36.35 -10.61 -18.62
C SER A 385 -36.12 -9.67 -17.44
N ASN A 386 -36.22 -10.21 -16.21
CA ASN A 386 -35.83 -9.58 -14.97
C ASN A 386 -34.67 -10.34 -14.28
N LYS A 387 -33.99 -11.25 -14.99
CA LYS A 387 -32.95 -12.12 -14.42
C LYS A 387 -31.71 -11.34 -14.03
N THR A 388 -31.28 -10.41 -14.89
CA THR A 388 -30.03 -9.66 -14.67
C THR A 388 -30.20 -8.58 -13.61
N VAL A 389 -29.48 -8.70 -12.51
CA VAL A 389 -29.37 -7.64 -11.51
C VAL A 389 -28.37 -6.59 -12.02
N ILE A 390 -28.84 -5.37 -12.24
CA ILE A 390 -28.00 -4.25 -12.71
C ILE A 390 -27.61 -3.37 -11.53
N ASN A 391 -26.32 -3.28 -11.24
CA ASN A 391 -25.71 -2.40 -10.27
C ASN A 391 -25.07 -1.21 -10.98
N THR A 392 -25.02 -0.05 -10.30
CA THR A 392 -24.26 1.12 -10.75
C THR A 392 -23.36 1.59 -9.63
N PHE A 393 -22.12 1.93 -9.94
CA PHE A 393 -21.15 2.44 -8.97
C PHE A 393 -20.28 3.53 -9.62
N ALA A 394 -19.76 4.44 -8.80
CA ALA A 394 -18.84 5.47 -9.29
C ALA A 394 -17.41 5.00 -9.14
N GLN A 395 -16.62 5.10 -10.22
CA GLN A 395 -15.20 4.88 -10.16
C GLN A 395 -14.49 6.22 -9.89
N THR A 396 -13.74 6.28 -8.78
CA THR A 396 -13.07 7.50 -8.31
C THR A 396 -11.54 7.39 -8.28
N LYS A 397 -11.02 6.20 -8.54
CA LYS A 397 -9.59 5.94 -8.49
C LYS A 397 -8.89 6.34 -9.79
N ASN A 398 -7.59 6.62 -9.71
CA ASN A 398 -6.77 6.91 -10.89
C ASN A 398 -6.71 5.68 -11.84
N LYS A 399 -7.14 5.86 -13.09
CA LYS A 399 -7.28 4.81 -14.11
C LYS A 399 -5.95 4.08 -14.37
N ALA A 400 -4.87 4.81 -14.64
CA ALA A 400 -3.56 4.21 -14.92
C ALA A 400 -3.04 3.41 -13.71
N ALA A 401 -3.18 3.93 -12.50
CA ALA A 401 -2.76 3.24 -11.29
C ALA A 401 -3.56 1.96 -11.02
N ARG A 402 -4.87 1.95 -11.30
CA ARG A 402 -5.72 0.74 -11.21
C ARG A 402 -5.25 -0.34 -12.18
N ILE A 403 -5.04 0.04 -13.44
CA ILE A 403 -4.59 -0.87 -14.51
C ILE A 403 -3.24 -1.50 -14.12
N LEU A 404 -2.28 -0.70 -13.70
CA LEU A 404 -0.96 -1.17 -13.30
C LEU A 404 -1.02 -2.11 -12.09
N SER A 405 -1.75 -1.73 -11.05
CA SER A 405 -1.83 -2.53 -9.80
C SER A 405 -2.56 -3.87 -9.96
N ASN A 406 -3.46 -4.00 -10.94
CA ASN A 406 -4.20 -5.23 -11.20
C ASN A 406 -3.67 -6.05 -12.40
N SER A 407 -2.63 -5.57 -13.08
CA SER A 407 -2.14 -6.20 -14.32
C SER A 407 -1.73 -7.66 -14.15
N THR A 408 -1.07 -8.00 -13.04
CA THR A 408 -0.69 -9.39 -12.73
C THR A 408 -1.92 -10.27 -12.53
N TRP A 409 -2.91 -9.80 -11.78
CA TRP A 409 -4.16 -10.54 -11.58
C TRP A 409 -4.88 -10.79 -12.91
N VAL A 410 -4.92 -9.78 -13.79
CA VAL A 410 -5.49 -9.90 -15.15
C VAL A 410 -4.77 -10.99 -15.93
N MET A 411 -3.45 -11.03 -15.94
CA MET A 411 -2.66 -12.04 -16.65
C MET A 411 -2.81 -13.44 -16.05
N GLU A 412 -3.04 -13.56 -14.73
CA GLU A 412 -3.04 -14.85 -14.05
C GLU A 412 -4.43 -15.45 -13.86
N HIS A 413 -5.52 -14.64 -13.86
CA HIS A 413 -6.86 -15.07 -13.48
C HIS A 413 -7.95 -14.79 -14.52
N ILE A 414 -7.65 -14.08 -15.62
CA ILE A 414 -8.60 -13.89 -16.70
C ILE A 414 -8.23 -14.76 -17.90
N TYR A 415 -9.19 -15.57 -18.33
CA TYR A 415 -9.06 -16.46 -19.47
C TYR A 415 -9.85 -15.92 -20.67
N PHE A 416 -9.18 -15.77 -21.80
CA PHE A 416 -9.78 -15.39 -23.09
C PHE A 416 -9.97 -16.63 -23.98
N PRO A 417 -10.97 -16.66 -24.88
CA PRO A 417 -11.03 -17.74 -25.89
C PRO A 417 -9.80 -17.68 -26.80
N VAL A 418 -9.25 -18.83 -27.21
CA VAL A 418 -8.00 -18.87 -28.03
C VAL A 418 -8.06 -18.03 -29.30
N ASN A 419 -9.25 -17.78 -29.82
CA ASN A 419 -9.46 -16.99 -31.06
C ASN A 419 -9.88 -15.54 -30.77
N TRP A 420 -9.65 -14.99 -29.58
CA TRP A 420 -10.10 -13.64 -29.21
C TRP A 420 -9.47 -12.52 -30.05
N GLU A 421 -8.28 -12.74 -30.62
CA GLU A 421 -7.66 -11.84 -31.57
C GLU A 421 -8.54 -11.61 -32.82
N ASN A 422 -9.13 -12.70 -33.36
CA ASN A 422 -10.02 -12.64 -34.53
C ASN A 422 -11.44 -12.22 -34.16
N ARG A 423 -11.88 -12.57 -32.92
CA ARG A 423 -13.23 -12.31 -32.44
C ARG A 423 -13.42 -10.85 -32.04
N TRP A 424 -12.38 -10.25 -31.42
CA TRP A 424 -12.40 -8.88 -30.91
C TRP A 424 -11.08 -8.13 -31.24
N PRO A 425 -10.78 -7.86 -32.52
CA PRO A 425 -9.46 -7.41 -32.94
C PRO A 425 -9.04 -6.05 -32.39
N GLU A 426 -9.98 -5.13 -32.18
CA GLU A 426 -9.67 -3.81 -31.61
C GLU A 426 -9.37 -3.88 -30.11
N TYR A 427 -10.17 -4.64 -29.37
CA TYR A 427 -9.94 -4.92 -27.98
C TYR A 427 -8.61 -5.66 -27.76
N TYR A 428 -8.34 -6.72 -28.56
CA TYR A 428 -7.07 -7.44 -28.54
C TYR A 428 -5.88 -6.51 -28.72
N ARG A 429 -5.94 -5.62 -29.71
CA ARG A 429 -4.88 -4.63 -29.95
C ARG A 429 -4.72 -3.64 -28.79
N ALA A 430 -5.81 -3.17 -28.19
CA ALA A 430 -5.78 -2.27 -27.06
C ALA A 430 -5.12 -2.93 -25.83
N MET A 431 -5.45 -4.19 -25.55
CA MET A 431 -4.86 -4.96 -24.46
C MET A 431 -3.37 -5.27 -24.68
N THR A 432 -3.02 -5.81 -25.87
CA THR A 432 -1.65 -6.29 -26.15
C THR A 432 -0.65 -5.17 -26.41
N ARG A 433 -1.09 -3.96 -26.75
CA ARG A 433 -0.21 -2.81 -27.04
C ARG A 433 -0.13 -1.82 -25.89
N TYR A 434 -0.88 -2.03 -24.80
CA TYR A 434 -0.87 -1.12 -23.67
C TYR A 434 0.51 -1.06 -23.02
N GLN A 435 1.07 0.15 -22.94
CA GLN A 435 2.40 0.39 -22.39
C GLN A 435 2.31 0.73 -20.90
N ARG A 436 3.28 0.28 -20.14
CA ARG A 436 3.40 0.59 -18.70
C ARG A 436 3.67 2.07 -18.45
N GLU A 437 4.46 2.69 -19.29
CA GLU A 437 4.86 4.09 -19.23
C GLU A 437 4.50 4.83 -20.52
N GLY A 438 4.28 6.13 -20.41
CA GLY A 438 3.98 7.00 -21.54
C GLY A 438 2.50 7.15 -21.82
N LYS A 439 2.16 7.70 -22.99
CA LYS A 439 0.77 7.91 -23.42
C LYS A 439 0.27 6.69 -24.16
N ASN A 440 -0.77 6.07 -23.62
CA ASN A 440 -1.55 5.07 -24.36
C ASN A 440 -2.63 5.77 -25.19
N ALA A 441 -2.84 5.29 -26.42
CA ALA A 441 -3.85 5.86 -27.32
C ALA A 441 -5.28 5.63 -26.78
N HIS A 442 -5.51 4.47 -26.18
CA HIS A 442 -6.77 4.05 -25.55
C HIS A 442 -6.47 3.21 -24.34
N ASP A 443 -7.18 3.44 -23.26
CA ASP A 443 -7.05 2.71 -21.99
C ASP A 443 -8.37 2.06 -21.53
N ASP A 444 -9.45 2.19 -22.32
CA ASP A 444 -10.78 1.70 -21.98
C ASP A 444 -10.85 0.17 -21.86
N ALA A 445 -10.16 -0.57 -22.76
CA ALA A 445 -10.10 -2.02 -22.71
C ALA A 445 -9.33 -2.52 -21.47
N PRO A 446 -8.09 -2.06 -21.17
CA PRO A 446 -7.39 -2.38 -19.92
C PRO A 446 -8.15 -1.98 -18.67
N ASP A 447 -8.85 -0.83 -18.69
CA ASP A 447 -9.60 -0.33 -17.54
C ASP A 447 -10.82 -1.21 -17.21
N ALA A 448 -11.66 -1.49 -18.19
CA ALA A 448 -12.80 -2.39 -18.01
C ALA A 448 -12.35 -3.81 -17.59
N THR A 449 -11.23 -4.31 -18.15
CA THR A 449 -10.65 -5.60 -17.75
C THR A 449 -10.16 -5.59 -16.31
N THR A 450 -9.56 -4.47 -15.87
CA THR A 450 -9.19 -4.24 -14.48
C THR A 450 -10.41 -4.23 -13.57
N GLY A 451 -11.53 -3.68 -14.03
CA GLY A 451 -12.78 -3.72 -13.30
C GLY A 451 -13.27 -5.13 -12.97
N ILE A 452 -13.03 -6.11 -13.84
CA ILE A 452 -13.30 -7.53 -13.53
C ILE A 452 -12.45 -7.98 -12.34
N ALA A 453 -11.14 -7.69 -12.35
CA ALA A 453 -10.24 -8.04 -11.25
C ALA A 453 -10.71 -7.43 -9.90
N GLU A 454 -11.11 -6.16 -9.91
CA GLU A 454 -11.64 -5.49 -8.70
C GLU A 454 -12.92 -6.17 -8.19
N LYS A 455 -13.87 -6.51 -9.09
CA LYS A 455 -15.13 -7.16 -8.72
C LYS A 455 -14.96 -8.60 -8.25
N MET A 456 -13.99 -9.33 -8.77
CA MET A 456 -13.64 -10.66 -8.28
C MET A 456 -13.05 -10.60 -6.87
N ASN A 457 -12.13 -9.66 -6.61
CA ASN A 457 -11.50 -9.47 -5.31
C ASN A 457 -12.45 -8.91 -4.23
N GLU A 458 -13.48 -8.13 -4.60
CA GLU A 458 -14.53 -7.68 -3.67
C GLU A 458 -15.36 -8.86 -3.12
N GLY A 459 -15.64 -9.87 -3.95
CA GLY A 459 -16.40 -11.07 -3.57
C GLY A 459 -15.71 -11.95 -2.52
N GLU A 460 -14.38 -12.02 -2.53
CA GLU A 460 -13.61 -12.79 -1.56
C GLU A 460 -13.61 -12.18 -0.15
N ARG A 461 -13.72 -10.85 -0.03
CA ARG A 461 -13.76 -10.16 1.27
C ARG A 461 -15.03 -10.46 2.10
N PHE A 462 -16.11 -10.91 1.49
CA PHE A 462 -17.37 -11.23 2.16
C PHE A 462 -17.52 -12.72 2.52
N SER A 463 -16.59 -13.59 2.13
CA SER A 463 -16.63 -15.04 2.43
C SER A 463 -15.90 -15.44 3.72
N PHE A 464 -15.36 -14.48 4.50
CA PHE A 464 -14.63 -14.72 5.76
C PHE A 464 -15.32 -14.13 7.00
N TRP A 465 -16.68 -14.15 7.04
CA TRP A 465 -17.45 -13.85 8.26
C TRP A 465 -18.41 -14.98 8.58
#